data_9ec7b231fab3a7d839b9bc86594e54cb
#
_entry.id   9ec7b231fab3a7d839b9bc86594e54cb
#
_cell.length_a   1.000
_cell.length_b   1.000
_cell.length_c   1.000
_cell.angle_alpha   90.00
_cell.angle_beta   90.00
_cell.angle_gamma   90.00
#
_symmetry.space_group_name_H-M   'P 1'
#
loop_
_entity.id
_entity.type
_entity.pdbx_description
1 polymer ?
#
loop_
_entity_poly.entity_id
_entity_poly.type
_entity_poly.pdbx_seq_one_letter_code
_entity_poly.pdbx_strand_id
1 'polypeptide(L)'
;EKRLTGLDEPLDESWSDLIAEEQAARGLARTGFDAALGTIGGGNHFAEFQQVDKVYCSDTATRLSLDPKALVLLVHSGSRGLGEKVLRDHVTAYSHDGLAEGSKAFAVYMHRHDEALRFAELNRLLIAKRMLDALRADGTALLDVNHNLVTPFYGGWLHRKGATPADCGPVVIPGSRCDFSYLVEPVSTESGVYSPTARSLCSLAHGAGRKWQRS
;
A
#
# COMPACT_ATOMS: atom_id res chain seq x y z
N GLU A 1 20.69 -7.10 15.90
CA GLU A 1 19.75 -6.48 14.95
C GLU A 1 20.54 -5.54 14.04
N LYS A 2 20.83 -5.95 12.77
CA LYS A 2 21.44 -5.04 11.80
C LYS A 2 20.34 -4.17 11.24
N ARG A 3 20.25 -2.92 11.65
CA ARG A 3 19.46 -1.91 10.94
C ARG A 3 20.10 -1.67 9.56
N LEU A 4 19.34 -1.87 8.50
CA LEU A 4 19.68 -1.27 7.22
C LEU A 4 19.49 0.23 7.36
N THR A 5 20.58 0.97 7.46
CA THR A 5 20.56 2.44 7.44
C THR A 5 20.39 2.92 6.01
N GLY A 6 19.85 4.11 5.82
CA GLY A 6 19.73 4.75 4.50
C GLY A 6 18.38 4.63 3.80
N LEU A 7 17.40 3.87 4.34
CA LEU A 7 16.06 3.80 3.72
C LEU A 7 15.25 5.11 3.84
N ASP A 8 15.70 6.06 4.61
CA ASP A 8 15.11 7.41 4.66
C ASP A 8 15.82 8.41 3.74
N GLU A 9 16.95 8.00 3.15
CA GLU A 9 17.70 8.81 2.20
C GLU A 9 17.22 8.56 0.76
N PRO A 10 17.25 9.58 -0.12
CA PRO A 10 16.96 9.40 -1.54
C PRO A 10 17.83 8.33 -2.18
N LEU A 11 17.31 7.72 -3.25
CA LEU A 11 18.10 6.85 -4.12
C LEU A 11 19.19 7.67 -4.83
N ASP A 12 20.35 7.09 -5.00
CA ASP A 12 21.43 7.70 -5.76
C ASP A 12 21.24 7.55 -7.28
N GLU A 13 22.16 8.12 -8.07
CA GLU A 13 22.07 8.16 -9.53
C GLU A 13 22.06 6.78 -10.19
N SER A 14 22.61 5.74 -9.53
CA SER A 14 22.62 4.37 -10.07
C SER A 14 21.22 3.78 -10.25
N TRP A 15 20.21 4.32 -9.58
CA TRP A 15 18.81 3.90 -9.67
C TRP A 15 18.01 4.65 -10.74
N SER A 16 18.60 5.66 -11.39
CA SER A 16 17.87 6.57 -12.29
C SER A 16 17.22 5.87 -13.47
N ASP A 17 17.92 4.92 -14.11
CA ASP A 17 17.39 4.18 -15.26
C ASP A 17 16.24 3.27 -14.85
N LEU A 18 16.39 2.55 -13.74
CA LEU A 18 15.34 1.70 -13.19
C LEU A 18 14.09 2.52 -12.81
N ILE A 19 14.28 3.67 -12.16
CA ILE A 19 13.17 4.55 -11.81
C ILE A 19 12.43 5.02 -13.06
N ALA A 20 13.17 5.43 -14.10
CA ALA A 20 12.57 5.91 -15.34
C ALA A 20 11.79 4.80 -16.06
N GLU A 21 12.34 3.60 -16.14
CA GLU A 21 11.67 2.43 -16.71
C GLU A 21 10.39 2.09 -15.96
N GLU A 22 10.46 1.99 -14.64
CA GLU A 22 9.33 1.63 -13.78
C GLU A 22 8.24 2.73 -13.75
N GLN A 23 8.63 4.01 -13.85
CA GLN A 23 7.67 5.11 -14.03
C GLN A 23 6.96 4.99 -15.37
N ALA A 24 7.70 4.77 -16.46
CA ALA A 24 7.12 4.61 -17.79
C ALA A 24 6.15 3.41 -17.85
N ALA A 25 6.53 2.27 -17.28
CA ALA A 25 5.68 1.08 -17.20
C ALA A 25 4.36 1.31 -16.48
N ARG A 26 4.32 2.27 -15.52
CA ARG A 26 3.12 2.64 -14.76
C ARG A 26 2.40 3.87 -15.31
N GLY A 27 2.87 4.46 -16.41
CA GLY A 27 2.31 5.70 -16.95
C GLY A 27 2.45 6.87 -15.97
N LEU A 28 3.52 6.91 -15.20
CA LEU A 28 3.84 8.00 -14.28
C LEU A 28 4.76 9.03 -14.96
N ALA A 29 4.37 10.28 -14.88
CA ALA A 29 5.26 11.38 -15.23
C ALA A 29 6.24 11.68 -14.09
N ARG A 30 7.38 12.27 -14.40
CA ARG A 30 8.29 12.80 -13.38
C ARG A 30 7.62 13.90 -12.58
N THR A 31 7.86 13.90 -11.27
CA THR A 31 7.30 14.86 -10.34
C THR A 31 8.38 15.44 -9.42
N GLY A 32 8.08 16.54 -8.73
CA GLY A 32 8.95 17.06 -7.67
C GLY A 32 9.06 16.17 -6.43
N PHE A 33 8.35 15.02 -6.42
CA PHE A 33 8.37 14.03 -5.33
C PHE A 33 9.23 12.81 -5.63
N ASP A 34 9.84 12.74 -6.81
CA ASP A 34 10.63 11.57 -7.23
C ASP A 34 11.80 11.28 -6.29
N ALA A 35 12.39 12.31 -5.67
CA ALA A 35 13.40 12.14 -4.64
C ALA A 35 12.92 11.35 -3.39
N ALA A 36 11.61 11.20 -3.20
CA ALA A 36 11.04 10.39 -2.13
C ALA A 36 10.82 8.93 -2.51
N LEU A 37 11.02 8.55 -3.78
CA LEU A 37 10.94 7.16 -4.22
C LEU A 37 12.01 6.30 -3.56
N GLY A 38 11.64 5.09 -3.19
CA GLY A 38 12.52 4.17 -2.47
C GLY A 38 12.78 4.56 -1.01
N THR A 39 12.02 5.52 -0.44
CA THR A 39 12.14 5.92 0.97
C THR A 39 10.92 5.50 1.80
N ILE A 40 11.16 5.13 3.06
CA ILE A 40 10.12 4.59 3.95
C ILE A 40 9.14 5.66 4.41
N GLY A 41 9.64 6.73 5.02
CA GLY A 41 8.85 7.77 5.65
C GLY A 41 8.49 7.55 7.11
N GLY A 42 7.71 8.49 7.64
CA GLY A 42 7.33 8.51 9.05
C GLY A 42 6.06 7.74 9.40
N GLY A 43 5.67 7.76 10.66
CA GLY A 43 4.45 7.13 11.17
C GLY A 43 4.59 5.62 11.34
N ASN A 44 3.58 4.87 10.87
CA ASN A 44 3.62 3.40 10.87
C ASN A 44 4.25 2.82 9.60
N HIS A 45 5.09 3.57 8.92
CA HIS A 45 5.83 3.06 7.78
C HIS A 45 7.06 2.29 8.24
N PHE A 46 7.28 1.13 7.66
CA PHE A 46 8.44 0.28 7.93
C PHE A 46 8.68 -0.70 6.77
N ALA A 47 9.87 -1.26 6.72
CA ALA A 47 10.18 -2.42 5.90
C ALA A 47 11.03 -3.36 6.74
N GLU A 48 10.66 -4.63 6.78
CA GLU A 48 11.34 -5.64 7.60
C GLU A 48 11.20 -7.04 7.02
N PHE A 49 12.22 -7.85 7.26
CA PHE A 49 12.14 -9.28 6.98
C PHE A 49 11.46 -9.98 8.15
N GLN A 50 10.45 -10.76 7.82
CA GLN A 50 9.66 -11.55 8.77
C GLN A 50 9.77 -13.03 8.43
N GLN A 51 9.62 -13.88 9.44
CA GLN A 51 9.46 -15.30 9.27
C GLN A 51 7.99 -15.68 9.47
N VAL A 52 7.51 -16.64 8.69
CA VAL A 52 6.16 -17.17 8.88
C VAL A 52 6.12 -17.95 10.20
N ASP A 53 5.32 -17.47 11.15
CA ASP A 53 5.12 -18.15 12.43
C ASP A 53 4.14 -19.30 12.29
N LYS A 54 2.99 -19.05 11.63
CA LYS A 54 1.94 -20.05 11.49
C LYS A 54 1.14 -19.88 10.21
N VAL A 55 0.83 -21.02 9.59
CA VAL A 55 -0.09 -21.10 8.44
C VAL A 55 -1.41 -21.69 8.94
N TYR A 56 -2.49 -20.90 8.81
CA TYR A 56 -3.84 -21.33 9.18
C TYR A 56 -4.62 -21.91 7.99
N CYS A 57 -4.32 -21.48 6.77
CA CYS A 57 -4.93 -21.95 5.52
C CYS A 57 -3.84 -22.31 4.51
N SER A 58 -3.62 -23.62 4.33
CA SER A 58 -2.61 -24.14 3.39
C SER A 58 -2.94 -23.81 1.94
N ASP A 59 -4.21 -23.80 1.58
CA ASP A 59 -4.65 -23.57 0.20
C ASP A 59 -4.36 -22.13 -0.23
N THR A 60 -4.62 -21.16 0.64
CA THR A 60 -4.28 -19.74 0.39
C THR A 60 -2.77 -19.56 0.31
N ALA A 61 -1.99 -20.16 1.19
CA ALA A 61 -0.53 -20.11 1.17
C ALA A 61 0.02 -20.68 -0.14
N THR A 62 -0.48 -21.83 -0.58
CA THR A 62 -0.10 -22.48 -1.84
C THR A 62 -0.44 -21.61 -3.05
N ARG A 63 -1.65 -21.07 -3.12
CA ARG A 63 -2.11 -20.20 -4.21
C ARG A 63 -1.25 -18.94 -4.33
N LEU A 64 -0.79 -18.39 -3.21
CA LEU A 64 0.12 -17.26 -3.18
C LEU A 64 1.59 -17.63 -3.35
N SER A 65 1.91 -18.92 -3.51
CA SER A 65 3.29 -19.41 -3.56
C SER A 65 4.11 -18.99 -2.34
N LEU A 66 3.45 -18.88 -1.17
CA LEU A 66 4.11 -18.55 0.09
C LEU A 66 4.83 -19.79 0.62
N ASP A 67 6.16 -19.75 0.64
CA ASP A 67 6.97 -20.77 1.31
C ASP A 67 7.09 -20.41 2.81
N PRO A 68 6.51 -21.23 3.71
CA PRO A 68 6.60 -20.96 5.15
C PRO A 68 8.02 -21.01 5.74
N LYS A 69 8.99 -21.54 4.99
CA LYS A 69 10.40 -21.63 5.42
C LYS A 69 11.24 -20.47 4.90
N ALA A 70 10.72 -19.71 3.93
CA ALA A 70 11.41 -18.55 3.39
C ALA A 70 11.18 -17.31 4.29
N LEU A 71 12.09 -16.35 4.18
CA LEU A 71 11.85 -15.02 4.73
C LEU A 71 10.88 -14.25 3.83
N VAL A 72 9.99 -13.52 4.44
CA VAL A 72 9.04 -12.62 3.77
C VAL A 72 9.47 -11.19 4.04
N LEU A 73 9.65 -10.40 2.99
CA LEU A 73 9.88 -8.97 3.12
C LEU A 73 8.53 -8.25 3.12
N LEU A 74 8.20 -7.61 4.22
CA LEU A 74 7.02 -6.75 4.35
C LEU A 74 7.43 -5.28 4.22
N VAL A 75 6.84 -4.58 3.24
CA VAL A 75 7.04 -3.15 3.04
C VAL A 75 5.72 -2.42 3.28
N HIS A 76 5.68 -1.60 4.31
CA HIS A 76 4.56 -0.74 4.63
C HIS A 76 4.94 0.73 4.42
N SER A 77 4.64 1.25 3.25
CA SER A 77 4.88 2.64 2.86
C SER A 77 3.84 3.10 1.83
N GLY A 78 3.77 4.39 1.57
CA GLY A 78 2.76 5.01 0.70
C GLY A 78 3.36 5.98 -0.31
N SER A 79 2.50 6.85 -0.86
CA SER A 79 2.82 7.84 -1.89
C SER A 79 3.64 9.04 -1.39
N ARG A 80 4.13 8.98 -0.15
CA ARG A 80 4.93 10.05 0.44
C ARG A 80 4.19 11.39 0.34
N GLY A 81 4.92 12.49 0.10
CA GLY A 81 4.36 13.83 -0.04
C GLY A 81 3.40 14.01 -1.22
N LEU A 82 3.41 13.13 -2.22
CA LEU A 82 2.54 13.27 -3.39
C LEU A 82 1.06 13.14 -3.01
N GLY A 83 0.67 12.10 -2.26
CA GLY A 83 -0.71 11.94 -1.82
C GLY A 83 -1.18 13.05 -0.88
N GLU A 84 -0.29 13.54 -0.01
CA GLU A 84 -0.59 14.69 0.85
C GLU A 84 -0.83 15.95 0.01
N LYS A 85 -0.05 16.16 -1.05
CA LYS A 85 -0.26 17.28 -1.97
C LYS A 85 -1.60 17.20 -2.69
N VAL A 86 -2.00 16.01 -3.18
CA VAL A 86 -3.32 15.82 -3.81
C VAL A 86 -4.45 16.21 -2.86
N LEU A 87 -4.39 15.77 -1.61
CA LEU A 87 -5.36 16.16 -0.59
C LEU A 87 -5.34 17.66 -0.30
N ARG A 88 -4.17 18.25 -0.13
CA ARG A 88 -4.02 19.68 0.17
C ARG A 88 -4.55 20.56 -0.97
N ASP A 89 -4.24 20.22 -2.21
CA ASP A 89 -4.75 20.93 -3.38
C ASP A 89 -6.28 20.88 -3.44
N HIS A 90 -6.86 19.70 -3.14
CA HIS A 90 -8.31 19.55 -3.06
C HIS A 90 -8.93 20.44 -1.98
N VAL A 91 -8.42 20.35 -0.75
CA VAL A 91 -8.94 21.15 0.39
C VAL A 91 -8.79 22.65 0.12
N THR A 92 -7.70 23.07 -0.52
CA THR A 92 -7.49 24.48 -0.88
C THR A 92 -8.51 24.96 -1.91
N ALA A 93 -8.85 24.13 -2.89
CA ALA A 93 -9.75 24.52 -3.98
C ALA A 93 -11.25 24.38 -3.62
N TYR A 94 -11.60 23.40 -2.77
CA TYR A 94 -12.97 22.96 -2.53
C TYR A 94 -13.32 22.84 -1.03
N SER A 95 -12.43 23.24 -0.13
CA SER A 95 -12.56 23.01 1.32
C SER A 95 -12.73 21.52 1.63
N HIS A 96 -13.75 21.17 2.39
CA HIS A 96 -14.10 19.78 2.72
C HIS A 96 -15.30 19.27 1.93
N ASP A 97 -15.71 20.01 0.90
CA ASP A 97 -16.84 19.64 0.07
C ASP A 97 -16.48 18.48 -0.86
N GLY A 98 -17.47 17.64 -1.14
CA GLY A 98 -17.34 16.59 -2.13
C GLY A 98 -17.35 17.16 -3.56
N LEU A 99 -16.86 16.37 -4.50
CA LEU A 99 -16.90 16.68 -5.92
C LEU A 99 -18.06 15.93 -6.57
N ALA A 100 -18.82 16.63 -7.40
CA ALA A 100 -19.89 16.00 -8.18
C ALA A 100 -19.30 15.01 -9.20
N GLU A 101 -19.78 13.79 -9.19
CA GLU A 101 -19.43 12.79 -10.20
C GLU A 101 -19.70 13.31 -11.62
N GLY A 102 -18.82 13.00 -12.56
CA GLY A 102 -18.90 13.50 -13.94
C GLY A 102 -18.42 14.94 -14.12
N SER A 103 -18.12 15.68 -13.06
CA SER A 103 -17.53 17.01 -13.18
C SER A 103 -16.05 16.93 -13.61
N LYS A 104 -15.55 18.01 -14.26
CA LYS A 104 -14.14 18.12 -14.60
C LYS A 104 -13.25 18.07 -13.34
N ALA A 105 -13.69 18.66 -12.24
CA ALA A 105 -12.96 18.66 -10.97
C ALA A 105 -12.82 17.23 -10.42
N PHE A 106 -13.89 16.44 -10.46
CA PHE A 106 -13.89 15.04 -10.08
C PHE A 106 -12.90 14.23 -10.94
N ALA A 107 -12.96 14.37 -12.27
CA ALA A 107 -12.07 13.67 -13.18
C ALA A 107 -10.58 14.00 -12.92
N VAL A 108 -10.25 15.28 -12.68
CA VAL A 108 -8.89 15.71 -12.34
C VAL A 108 -8.44 15.15 -10.98
N TYR A 109 -9.32 15.14 -9.98
CA TYR A 109 -9.00 14.57 -8.67
C TYR A 109 -8.72 13.07 -8.78
N MET A 110 -9.59 12.31 -9.45
CA MET A 110 -9.41 10.87 -9.61
C MET A 110 -8.16 10.52 -10.39
N HIS A 111 -7.82 11.27 -11.44
CA HIS A 111 -6.57 11.08 -12.17
C HIS A 111 -5.34 11.23 -11.25
N ARG A 112 -5.29 12.30 -10.45
CA ARG A 112 -4.19 12.54 -9.50
C ARG A 112 -4.16 11.52 -8.36
N HIS A 113 -5.33 11.09 -7.90
CA HIS A 113 -5.45 10.03 -6.92
C HIS A 113 -4.84 8.73 -7.45
N ASP A 114 -5.16 8.35 -8.68
CA ASP A 114 -4.64 7.12 -9.30
C ASP A 114 -3.13 7.21 -9.57
N GLU A 115 -2.63 8.40 -9.92
CA GLU A 115 -1.19 8.65 -9.99
C GLU A 115 -0.52 8.43 -8.62
N ALA A 116 -1.12 8.92 -7.54
CA ALA A 116 -0.58 8.74 -6.18
C ALA A 116 -0.61 7.27 -5.75
N LEU A 117 -1.59 6.47 -6.16
CA LEU A 117 -1.62 5.02 -5.91
C LEU A 117 -0.48 4.31 -6.64
N ARG A 118 -0.31 4.56 -7.96
CA ARG A 118 0.79 3.97 -8.74
C ARG A 118 2.17 4.41 -8.24
N PHE A 119 2.29 5.64 -7.78
CA PHE A 119 3.51 6.14 -7.14
C PHE A 119 3.80 5.39 -5.83
N ALA A 120 2.77 5.10 -5.02
CA ALA A 120 2.93 4.32 -3.79
C ALA A 120 3.39 2.88 -4.07
N GLU A 121 2.85 2.24 -5.10
CA GLU A 121 3.26 0.92 -5.57
C GLU A 121 4.72 0.92 -6.01
N LEU A 122 5.10 1.90 -6.83
CA LEU A 122 6.50 2.07 -7.24
C LEU A 122 7.42 2.30 -6.04
N ASN A 123 7.01 3.15 -5.09
CA ASN A 123 7.79 3.40 -3.89
C ASN A 123 8.05 2.11 -3.09
N ARG A 124 7.02 1.28 -2.87
CA ARG A 124 7.16 -0.01 -2.17
C ARG A 124 8.07 -0.98 -2.93
N LEU A 125 7.94 -1.06 -4.25
CA LEU A 125 8.82 -1.86 -5.09
C LEU A 125 10.28 -1.44 -4.94
N LEU A 126 10.58 -0.15 -5.03
CA LEU A 126 11.95 0.36 -4.92
C LEU A 126 12.54 0.17 -3.52
N ILE A 127 11.73 0.30 -2.46
CA ILE A 127 12.17 -0.06 -1.10
C ILE A 127 12.54 -1.53 -1.03
N ALA A 128 11.69 -2.41 -1.58
CA ALA A 128 11.97 -3.85 -1.58
C ALA A 128 13.24 -4.18 -2.36
N LYS A 129 13.41 -3.61 -3.56
CA LYS A 129 14.62 -3.78 -4.38
C LYS A 129 15.87 -3.32 -3.63
N ARG A 130 15.85 -2.16 -2.97
CA ARG A 130 16.98 -1.67 -2.14
C ARG A 130 17.38 -2.64 -1.04
N MET A 131 16.38 -3.20 -0.35
CA MET A 131 16.64 -4.15 0.74
C MET A 131 17.21 -5.47 0.24
N LEU A 132 16.68 -5.98 -0.87
CA LEU A 132 17.17 -7.22 -1.51
C LEU A 132 18.58 -7.01 -2.05
N ASP A 133 18.85 -5.91 -2.76
CA ASP A 133 20.16 -5.57 -3.29
C ASP A 133 21.23 -5.48 -2.19
N ALA A 134 20.92 -4.79 -1.08
CA ALA A 134 21.81 -4.68 0.07
C ALA A 134 22.18 -6.04 0.71
N LEU A 135 21.33 -7.04 0.54
CA LEU A 135 21.56 -8.42 1.01
C LEU A 135 22.08 -9.34 -0.09
N ARG A 136 22.19 -8.86 -1.33
CA ARG A 136 22.51 -9.67 -2.52
C ARG A 136 21.56 -10.88 -2.64
N ALA A 137 20.27 -10.62 -2.44
CA ALA A 137 19.19 -11.60 -2.46
C ALA A 137 18.17 -11.25 -3.54
N ASP A 138 17.49 -12.26 -4.03
CA ASP A 138 16.37 -12.14 -4.94
C ASP A 138 15.04 -12.40 -4.21
N GLY A 139 13.95 -11.90 -4.77
CA GLY A 139 12.62 -12.11 -4.23
C GLY A 139 11.54 -11.89 -5.28
N THR A 140 10.39 -12.53 -5.04
CA THR A 140 9.20 -12.40 -5.88
C THR A 140 8.12 -11.68 -5.10
N ALA A 141 7.48 -10.68 -5.72
CA ALA A 141 6.33 -10.00 -5.11
C ALA A 141 5.14 -10.98 -5.05
N LEU A 142 4.63 -11.21 -3.85
CA LEU A 142 3.46 -12.05 -3.62
C LEU A 142 2.17 -11.24 -3.67
N LEU A 143 2.19 -10.03 -3.15
CA LEU A 143 1.03 -9.19 -3.00
C LEU A 143 1.42 -7.73 -2.85
N ASP A 144 0.66 -6.82 -3.45
CA ASP A 144 0.71 -5.39 -3.19
C ASP A 144 -0.71 -4.83 -3.07
N VAL A 145 -1.03 -4.17 -1.94
CA VAL A 145 -2.40 -3.71 -1.63
C VAL A 145 -2.37 -2.29 -1.10
N ASN A 146 -3.21 -1.44 -1.69
CA ASN A 146 -3.47 -0.10 -1.18
C ASN A 146 -4.60 -0.13 -0.14
N HIS A 147 -4.49 0.71 0.92
CA HIS A 147 -5.47 0.83 2.00
C HIS A 147 -5.97 2.27 2.23
N ASN A 148 -5.55 3.18 1.37
CA ASN A 148 -6.08 4.54 1.27
C ASN A 148 -6.40 4.79 -0.20
N LEU A 149 -7.65 4.63 -0.58
CA LEU A 149 -8.06 4.70 -1.97
C LEU A 149 -9.54 5.04 -2.11
N VAL A 150 -9.91 5.53 -3.28
CA VAL A 150 -11.29 5.77 -3.70
C VAL A 150 -11.59 4.87 -4.88
N THR A 151 -12.64 4.08 -4.79
CA THR A 151 -13.03 3.13 -5.84
C THR A 151 -14.52 3.21 -6.14
N PRO A 152 -14.97 2.90 -7.37
CA PRO A 152 -16.40 2.69 -7.64
C PRO A 152 -16.98 1.60 -6.73
N PHE A 153 -18.19 1.80 -6.24
CA PHE A 153 -18.85 0.84 -5.36
C PHE A 153 -20.38 1.01 -5.39
N TYR A 154 -21.09 0.01 -5.87
CA TYR A 154 -22.57 -0.05 -5.93
C TYR A 154 -23.26 1.25 -6.39
N GLY A 155 -22.81 1.81 -7.50
CA GLY A 155 -23.40 3.02 -8.09
C GLY A 155 -22.97 4.33 -7.42
N GLY A 156 -21.90 4.29 -6.65
CA GLY A 156 -21.26 5.44 -6.03
C GLY A 156 -19.76 5.26 -5.89
N TRP A 157 -19.16 5.92 -4.90
CA TRP A 157 -17.71 5.89 -4.66
C TRP A 157 -17.44 5.57 -3.20
N LEU A 158 -16.58 4.59 -2.97
CA LEU A 158 -16.16 4.19 -1.64
C LEU A 158 -14.76 4.74 -1.33
N HIS A 159 -14.69 5.54 -0.28
CA HIS A 159 -13.43 6.03 0.27
C HIS A 159 -12.95 5.07 1.36
N ARG A 160 -11.80 4.47 1.15
CA ARG A 160 -11.10 3.68 2.16
C ARG A 160 -9.95 4.49 2.74
N LYS A 161 -9.94 4.64 4.05
CA LYS A 161 -8.86 5.28 4.81
C LYS A 161 -8.38 4.33 5.89
N GLY A 162 -7.20 3.76 5.72
CA GLY A 162 -6.69 2.72 6.63
C GLY A 162 -7.54 1.45 6.62
N ALA A 163 -8.11 1.12 5.47
CA ALA A 163 -8.89 -0.10 5.25
C ALA A 163 -8.56 -0.70 3.89
N THR A 164 -8.27 -1.99 3.86
CA THR A 164 -7.98 -2.74 2.63
C THR A 164 -9.27 -3.23 1.97
N PRO A 165 -9.30 -3.35 0.63
CA PRO A 165 -10.37 -4.06 -0.05
C PRO A 165 -10.47 -5.49 0.46
N ALA A 166 -11.70 -5.97 0.69
CA ALA A 166 -11.98 -7.33 1.16
C ALA A 166 -12.79 -8.16 0.13
N ASP A 167 -12.83 -7.70 -1.09
CA ASP A 167 -13.53 -8.29 -2.23
C ASP A 167 -12.57 -8.70 -3.37
N CYS A 168 -11.28 -8.46 -3.20
CA CYS A 168 -10.26 -8.69 -4.24
C CYS A 168 -9.28 -9.82 -3.89
N GLY A 169 -9.59 -10.67 -2.91
CA GLY A 169 -8.73 -11.77 -2.49
C GLY A 169 -7.89 -11.46 -1.24
N PRO A 170 -6.72 -12.12 -1.08
CA PRO A 170 -5.88 -11.94 0.09
C PRO A 170 -5.37 -10.52 0.26
N VAL A 171 -5.24 -10.09 1.51
CA VAL A 171 -4.72 -8.78 1.90
C VAL A 171 -3.75 -8.89 3.07
N VAL A 172 -2.87 -7.92 3.21
CA VAL A 172 -1.95 -7.83 4.34
C VAL A 172 -2.51 -6.85 5.37
N ILE A 173 -2.53 -7.27 6.63
CA ILE A 173 -2.78 -6.43 7.79
C ILE A 173 -1.45 -6.29 8.54
N PRO A 174 -0.68 -5.24 8.30
CA PRO A 174 0.59 -5.05 8.96
C PRO A 174 0.37 -4.66 10.42
N GLY A 175 1.15 -5.24 11.29
CA GLY A 175 1.22 -4.81 12.67
C GLY A 175 2.00 -3.51 12.85
N SER A 176 2.65 -3.38 13.97
CA SER A 176 3.69 -2.36 14.19
C SER A 176 5.04 -2.96 13.81
N ARG A 177 6.07 -2.11 13.70
CA ARG A 177 7.45 -2.59 13.56
C ARG A 177 7.79 -3.60 14.65
N CYS A 178 8.39 -4.73 14.27
CA CYS A 178 8.73 -5.83 15.15
C CYS A 178 7.52 -6.53 15.81
N ASP A 179 6.34 -6.41 15.26
CA ASP A 179 5.12 -7.06 15.73
C ASP A 179 4.55 -8.00 14.66
N PHE A 180 3.63 -8.87 15.03
CA PHE A 180 2.98 -9.76 14.07
C PHE A 180 2.24 -8.99 12.99
N SER A 181 2.39 -9.45 11.76
CA SER A 181 1.58 -9.05 10.62
C SER A 181 0.79 -10.26 10.12
N TYR A 182 -0.34 -10.02 9.50
CA TYR A 182 -1.23 -11.08 9.07
C TYR A 182 -1.51 -10.99 7.58
N LEU A 183 -1.29 -12.09 6.88
CA LEU A 183 -1.85 -12.30 5.55
C LEU A 183 -3.20 -12.97 5.73
N VAL A 184 -4.26 -12.29 5.34
CA VAL A 184 -5.63 -12.76 5.54
C VAL A 184 -6.39 -12.79 4.23
N GLU A 185 -7.28 -13.77 4.10
CA GLU A 185 -8.24 -13.82 3.02
C GLU A 185 -9.63 -13.64 3.61
N PRO A 186 -10.40 -12.65 3.11
CA PRO A 186 -11.77 -12.48 3.54
C PRO A 186 -12.60 -13.70 3.19
N VAL A 187 -13.24 -14.32 4.17
CA VAL A 187 -14.15 -15.45 3.96
C VAL A 187 -15.57 -14.92 3.89
N SER A 188 -16.18 -15.04 2.73
CA SER A 188 -17.62 -14.81 2.58
C SER A 188 -18.35 -16.11 2.90
N THR A 189 -18.79 -16.28 4.14
CA THR A 189 -19.57 -17.46 4.57
C THR A 189 -21.04 -17.36 4.18
N GLU A 190 -21.49 -16.18 3.78
CA GLU A 190 -22.88 -15.90 3.41
C GLU A 190 -22.92 -15.03 2.17
N SER A 191 -23.76 -15.38 1.21
CA SER A 191 -24.06 -14.53 0.04
C SER A 191 -25.23 -13.61 0.39
N GLY A 192 -25.08 -12.32 0.12
CA GLY A 192 -26.16 -11.35 0.25
C GLY A 192 -25.76 -10.07 1.01
N VAL A 193 -26.67 -9.11 0.99
CA VAL A 193 -26.48 -7.76 1.57
C VAL A 193 -26.27 -7.75 3.10
N TYR A 194 -26.56 -8.84 3.77
CA TYR A 194 -26.40 -9.00 5.23
C TYR A 194 -25.11 -9.73 5.62
N SER A 195 -24.30 -10.16 4.66
CA SER A 195 -23.01 -10.80 5.00
C SER A 195 -22.10 -9.85 5.79
N PRO A 196 -21.23 -10.35 6.67
CA PRO A 196 -20.26 -9.50 7.37
C PRO A 196 -19.42 -8.66 6.43
N THR A 197 -19.05 -9.20 5.27
CA THR A 197 -18.29 -8.52 4.23
C THR A 197 -19.09 -7.37 3.62
N ALA A 198 -20.37 -7.58 3.29
CA ALA A 198 -21.24 -6.51 2.77
C ALA A 198 -21.45 -5.40 3.81
N ARG A 199 -21.66 -5.77 5.09
CA ARG A 199 -21.84 -4.81 6.19
C ARG A 199 -20.59 -3.95 6.45
N SER A 200 -19.39 -4.46 6.17
CA SER A 200 -18.13 -3.71 6.24
C SER A 200 -17.82 -2.95 4.96
N LEU A 201 -18.76 -2.85 4.01
CA LEU A 201 -18.54 -2.29 2.67
C LEU A 201 -17.35 -2.95 1.97
N CYS A 202 -17.27 -4.26 2.06
CA CYS A 202 -16.18 -5.06 1.50
C CYS A 202 -14.80 -4.51 1.90
N SER A 203 -14.64 -4.16 3.17
CA SER A 203 -13.40 -3.55 3.67
C SER A 203 -12.94 -4.23 4.96
N LEU A 204 -11.63 -4.38 5.10
CA LEU A 204 -10.97 -4.82 6.33
C LEU A 204 -10.13 -3.69 6.91
N ALA A 205 -10.26 -3.46 8.22
CA ALA A 205 -9.44 -2.50 8.91
C ALA A 205 -7.95 -2.86 8.76
N HIS A 206 -7.16 -1.90 8.33
CA HIS A 206 -5.72 -2.02 8.18
C HIS A 206 -5.06 -1.72 9.54
N GLY A 207 -4.62 -2.75 10.19
CA GLY A 207 -3.92 -2.65 11.45
C GLY A 207 -4.82 -2.64 12.70
N ALA A 208 -4.23 -3.06 13.81
CA ALA A 208 -4.89 -3.10 15.10
C ALA A 208 -5.20 -1.68 15.60
N GLY A 209 -6.38 -1.50 16.12
CA GLY A 209 -6.76 -0.30 16.87
C GLY A 209 -5.76 -0.06 18.01
N ARG A 210 -5.24 1.15 18.11
CA ARG A 210 -4.29 1.50 19.16
C ARG A 210 -4.98 2.18 20.30
N LYS A 211 -4.64 1.78 21.50
CA LYS A 211 -5.09 2.43 22.73
C LYS A 211 -4.35 3.76 22.98
N TRP A 212 -3.10 3.89 22.47
CA TRP A 212 -2.23 5.04 22.71
C TRP A 212 -1.61 5.55 21.41
N GLN A 213 -1.34 6.85 21.34
CA GLN A 213 -0.54 7.43 20.25
C GLN A 213 0.91 6.93 20.34
N ARG A 214 1.60 6.88 19.20
CA ARG A 214 3.06 6.66 19.18
C ARG A 214 3.74 7.91 19.74
N SER A 215 4.65 7.69 20.66
CA SER A 215 5.61 8.71 21.08
C SER A 215 6.62 8.95 19.97
#